data_1ac3a1893da56b685ee08f1112f493d2
#
_entry.id   1ac3a1893da56b685ee08f1112f493d2
#
_cell.length_a   1.000
_cell.length_b   1.000
_cell.length_c   1.000
_cell.angle_alpha   90.00
_cell.angle_beta   90.00
_cell.angle_gamma   90.00
#
_symmetry.space_group_name_H-M   'P 1'
#
loop_
_entity.id
_entity.type
_entity.pdbx_description
1 polymer ?
#
loop_
_entity_poly.entity_id
_entity_poly.type
_entity_poly.pdbx_seq_one_letter_code
_entity_poly.pdbx_strand_id
1 'polypeptide(L)'
;DNVLTSYSFLAALSENETDIYKTVYLPLFKRAISSYAAKKSSKESNSIQGTDIDIQSIILEEYGIEVPILIVRKLIKAVGTSLSKKERNIFKFDTFEDGKAFQFTNYNYFSTEEIYDRERRNAQALQQAFEDYLKSENLSEKNIPSFSQFIDKNKCNLSSFFSGKNCLIHDVEGSFMAHVNFLQHIEGGYHYLYQTAERIYLGSVIASFLETGVDLESKIDDNIIYYLDTQIVLEALDLQKAEDTLPTQELLKLIRATGGKIRLLDITINEIHKIIELAINNYSKSHPTTTVNEACVRIGKNKTWLISINGKLESFIKAELQVDIDGILETKMNLYSRSEDVNLLKQTRIHKSTAIHDVAAYLHVRDRREGNIRLFQKAKYWFVTANKKLADFNISRKTNGFVNETIMPEELTSLLFLKNPQKLAKKVSQIGLNELIAQTLSEEYASKELINEIDIAIKESADLSAEDYNILFSSIALQSTNKIQKLLEEISDKRKFNESIHNLIEKERTKQAKSKEEKIQRQKQFEEVNHEKLSLE
;
A
#
# COMPACT_ATOMS: atom_id res chain seq x y z
N ASP A 1 18.14 9.43 7.10
CA ASP A 1 17.75 8.09 6.68
C ASP A 1 18.22 7.87 5.24
N ASN A 2 19.16 6.95 5.03
CA ASN A 2 19.73 6.69 3.70
C ASN A 2 18.70 6.12 2.73
N VAL A 3 17.70 5.42 3.24
CA VAL A 3 16.64 4.77 2.43
C VAL A 3 15.78 5.81 1.72
N LEU A 4 15.30 6.84 2.42
CA LEU A 4 14.52 7.92 1.81
C LEU A 4 15.32 8.68 0.74
N THR A 5 16.61 8.93 1.02
CA THR A 5 17.53 9.52 0.04
C THR A 5 17.64 8.64 -1.21
N SER A 6 17.79 7.33 -1.01
CA SER A 6 17.90 6.37 -2.11
C SER A 6 16.65 6.35 -2.98
N TYR A 7 15.46 6.32 -2.37
CA TYR A 7 14.20 6.38 -3.12
C TYR A 7 14.07 7.69 -3.89
N SER A 8 14.34 8.83 -3.26
CA SER A 8 14.29 10.12 -3.95
C SER A 8 15.28 10.17 -5.13
N PHE A 9 16.47 9.60 -4.96
CA PHE A 9 17.50 9.51 -6.01
C PHE A 9 17.06 8.62 -7.18
N LEU A 10 16.50 7.41 -6.92
CA LEU A 10 15.99 6.53 -7.98
C LEU A 10 14.89 7.21 -8.79
N ALA A 11 13.97 7.90 -8.12
CA ALA A 11 12.91 8.64 -8.80
C ALA A 11 13.48 9.78 -9.66
N ALA A 12 14.44 10.55 -9.14
CA ALA A 12 15.08 11.63 -9.89
C ALA A 12 15.81 11.12 -11.15
N LEU A 13 16.44 9.95 -11.07
CA LEU A 13 17.07 9.30 -12.23
C LEU A 13 16.03 8.83 -13.27
N SER A 14 14.79 8.56 -12.86
CA SER A 14 13.72 8.11 -13.75
C SER A 14 12.99 9.25 -14.47
N GLU A 15 13.20 10.49 -14.05
CA GLU A 15 12.52 11.65 -14.64
C GLU A 15 12.89 11.82 -16.13
N ASN A 16 11.86 11.89 -16.99
CA ASN A 16 11.98 12.08 -18.45
C ASN A 16 12.61 10.93 -19.24
N GLU A 17 12.73 9.75 -18.66
CA GLU A 17 13.43 8.63 -19.29
C GLU A 17 12.49 7.45 -19.60
N THR A 18 12.77 6.74 -20.68
CA THR A 18 11.95 5.61 -21.15
C THR A 18 12.42 4.26 -20.64
N ASP A 19 13.67 4.15 -20.23
CA ASP A 19 14.35 2.89 -19.94
C ASP A 19 14.95 2.92 -18.52
N ILE A 20 14.16 2.50 -17.54
CA ILE A 20 14.57 2.44 -16.12
C ILE A 20 15.88 1.64 -15.95
N TYR A 21 16.06 0.59 -16.74
CA TYR A 21 17.27 -0.23 -16.63
C TYR A 21 18.53 0.58 -16.93
N LYS A 22 18.53 1.35 -18.03
CA LYS A 22 19.69 2.15 -18.45
C LYS A 22 19.85 3.44 -17.67
N THR A 23 18.75 4.07 -17.30
CA THR A 23 18.77 5.44 -16.75
C THR A 23 18.73 5.47 -15.23
N VAL A 24 18.28 4.39 -14.59
CA VAL A 24 18.23 4.29 -13.13
C VAL A 24 19.19 3.24 -12.60
N TYR A 25 19.06 1.99 -13.07
CA TYR A 25 19.82 0.90 -12.46
C TYR A 25 21.32 0.96 -12.82
N LEU A 26 21.67 1.24 -14.06
CA LEU A 26 23.08 1.37 -14.41
C LEU A 26 23.79 2.54 -13.70
N PRO A 27 23.22 3.76 -13.59
CA PRO A 27 23.80 4.82 -12.76
C PRO A 27 23.92 4.45 -11.28
N LEU A 28 22.91 3.80 -10.69
CA LEU A 28 22.98 3.30 -9.32
C LEU A 28 24.18 2.36 -9.12
N PHE A 29 24.31 1.36 -10.03
CA PHE A 29 25.42 0.40 -9.95
C PHE A 29 26.78 1.03 -10.23
N LYS A 30 26.87 1.95 -11.16
CA LYS A 30 28.09 2.74 -11.40
C LYS A 30 28.50 3.49 -10.13
N ARG A 31 27.55 4.12 -9.45
CA ARG A 31 27.80 4.82 -8.20
C ARG A 31 28.22 3.86 -7.07
N ALA A 32 27.56 2.71 -6.93
CA ALA A 32 27.94 1.69 -5.94
C ALA A 32 29.37 1.15 -6.18
N ILE A 33 29.76 0.93 -7.43
CA ILE A 33 31.13 0.53 -7.81
C ILE A 33 32.11 1.63 -7.48
N SER A 34 31.79 2.90 -7.71
CA SER A 34 32.63 4.05 -7.35
C SER A 34 32.80 4.16 -5.83
N SER A 35 31.74 3.97 -5.07
CA SER A 35 31.77 3.95 -3.60
C SER A 35 32.63 2.80 -3.06
N TYR A 36 32.45 1.60 -3.63
CA TYR A 36 33.33 0.46 -3.30
C TYR A 36 34.79 0.79 -3.55
N ALA A 37 35.08 1.39 -4.69
CA ALA A 37 36.44 1.80 -5.03
C ALA A 37 37.03 2.80 -4.04
N ALA A 38 36.28 3.81 -3.64
CA ALA A 38 36.69 4.80 -2.66
C ALA A 38 37.03 4.17 -1.29
N LYS A 39 36.25 3.15 -0.87
CA LYS A 39 36.51 2.39 0.37
C LYS A 39 37.76 1.50 0.30
N LYS A 40 38.10 0.99 -0.90
CA LYS A 40 39.23 0.05 -1.12
C LYS A 40 40.53 0.72 -1.57
N SER A 41 40.52 2.00 -1.98
CA SER A 41 41.70 2.65 -2.54
C SER A 41 42.81 2.79 -1.49
N SER A 42 43.85 1.97 -1.62
CA SER A 42 45.14 2.24 -1.07
C SER A 42 45.95 3.05 -2.12
N LYS A 43 46.79 3.98 -1.68
CA LYS A 43 47.55 4.92 -2.55
C LYS A 43 48.45 4.27 -3.62
N GLU A 44 48.49 2.94 -3.70
CA GLU A 44 49.48 2.20 -4.50
C GLU A 44 48.94 1.43 -5.72
N SER A 45 47.60 1.31 -5.90
CA SER A 45 47.08 0.51 -7.03
C SER A 45 46.10 1.31 -7.90
N ASN A 46 46.47 1.46 -9.20
CA ASN A 46 45.60 2.06 -10.21
C ASN A 46 44.47 1.14 -10.66
N SER A 47 44.35 -0.05 -10.10
CA SER A 47 43.35 -1.05 -10.47
C SER A 47 42.68 -1.60 -9.23
N ILE A 48 41.36 -1.65 -9.26
CA ILE A 48 40.53 -2.13 -8.17
C ILE A 48 39.76 -3.37 -8.64
N GLN A 49 39.82 -4.43 -7.83
CA GLN A 49 39.09 -5.67 -8.04
C GLN A 49 38.00 -5.82 -7.00
N GLY A 50 36.84 -6.36 -7.41
CA GLY A 50 35.73 -6.64 -6.55
C GLY A 50 34.88 -7.79 -7.07
N THR A 51 33.92 -8.21 -6.22
CA THR A 51 32.99 -9.30 -6.52
C THR A 51 31.54 -8.80 -6.55
N ASP A 52 30.64 -9.62 -7.08
CA ASP A 52 29.20 -9.38 -7.04
C ASP A 52 28.69 -9.22 -5.60
N ILE A 53 29.23 -10.00 -4.64
CA ILE A 53 28.88 -9.91 -3.21
C ILE A 53 29.30 -8.57 -2.62
N ASP A 54 30.48 -8.05 -2.99
CA ASP A 54 30.95 -6.73 -2.54
C ASP A 54 29.96 -5.63 -2.96
N ILE A 55 29.51 -5.67 -4.22
CA ILE A 55 28.56 -4.66 -4.73
C ILE A 55 27.16 -4.84 -4.13
N GLN A 56 26.71 -6.09 -3.95
CA GLN A 56 25.45 -6.36 -3.26
C GLN A 56 25.45 -5.77 -1.84
N SER A 57 26.56 -5.96 -1.10
CA SER A 57 26.72 -5.42 0.26
C SER A 57 26.72 -3.89 0.27
N ILE A 58 27.43 -3.25 -0.67
CA ILE A 58 27.43 -1.78 -0.79
C ILE A 58 26.04 -1.23 -1.09
N ILE A 59 25.29 -1.88 -1.99
CA ILE A 59 23.93 -1.43 -2.33
C ILE A 59 23.01 -1.57 -1.13
N LEU A 60 23.13 -2.64 -0.36
CA LEU A 60 22.34 -2.82 0.86
C LEU A 60 22.74 -1.79 1.93
N GLU A 61 24.03 -1.59 2.19
CA GLU A 61 24.53 -0.69 3.22
C GLU A 61 24.23 0.79 2.93
N GLU A 62 24.45 1.23 1.70
CA GLU A 62 24.36 2.66 1.34
C GLU A 62 22.97 3.07 0.88
N TYR A 63 22.22 2.15 0.25
CA TYR A 63 20.91 2.47 -0.36
C TYR A 63 19.74 1.75 0.30
N GLY A 64 19.97 0.74 1.16
CA GLY A 64 18.91 -0.03 1.81
C GLY A 64 18.10 -0.90 0.84
N ILE A 65 18.70 -1.30 -0.30
CA ILE A 65 18.04 -2.08 -1.35
C ILE A 65 18.65 -3.48 -1.41
N GLU A 66 17.84 -4.51 -1.22
CA GLU A 66 18.28 -5.90 -1.25
C GLU A 66 18.18 -6.49 -2.66
N VAL A 67 19.21 -6.34 -3.46
CA VAL A 67 19.23 -6.81 -4.85
C VAL A 67 19.62 -8.29 -4.94
N PRO A 68 18.84 -9.15 -5.66
CA PRO A 68 19.20 -10.55 -5.87
C PRO A 68 20.54 -10.69 -6.61
N ILE A 69 21.39 -11.62 -6.17
CA ILE A 69 22.76 -11.76 -6.68
C ILE A 69 22.85 -11.96 -8.21
N LEU A 70 21.88 -12.64 -8.82
CA LEU A 70 21.81 -12.81 -10.27
C LEU A 70 21.57 -11.49 -11.01
N ILE A 71 20.79 -10.60 -10.42
CA ILE A 71 20.55 -9.25 -10.95
C ILE A 71 21.80 -8.40 -10.80
N VAL A 72 22.48 -8.49 -9.65
CA VAL A 72 23.79 -7.82 -9.43
C VAL A 72 24.78 -8.22 -10.52
N ARG A 73 24.94 -9.50 -10.82
CA ARG A 73 25.80 -10.01 -11.90
C ARG A 73 25.42 -9.45 -13.27
N LYS A 74 24.13 -9.48 -13.60
CA LYS A 74 23.60 -8.94 -14.86
C LYS A 74 23.96 -7.46 -15.00
N LEU A 75 23.77 -6.67 -13.93
CA LEU A 75 24.03 -5.24 -13.94
C LEU A 75 25.52 -4.89 -13.94
N ILE A 76 26.38 -5.63 -13.24
CA ILE A 76 27.84 -5.49 -13.33
C ILE A 76 28.32 -5.68 -14.78
N LYS A 77 27.85 -6.72 -15.46
CA LYS A 77 28.15 -6.96 -16.88
C LYS A 77 27.68 -5.81 -17.76
N ALA A 78 26.47 -5.33 -17.51
CA ALA A 78 25.88 -4.25 -18.26
C ALA A 78 26.60 -2.92 -18.05
N VAL A 79 27.17 -2.64 -16.87
CA VAL A 79 28.04 -1.47 -16.65
C VAL A 79 29.20 -1.48 -17.65
N GLY A 80 29.93 -2.59 -17.77
CA GLY A 80 31.05 -2.70 -18.71
C GLY A 80 30.65 -2.47 -20.16
N THR A 81 29.49 -3.01 -20.59
CA THR A 81 29.02 -2.87 -21.97
C THR A 81 28.40 -1.50 -22.26
N SER A 82 27.87 -0.82 -21.24
CA SER A 82 27.21 0.50 -21.38
C SER A 82 28.15 1.68 -21.58
N LEU A 83 29.47 1.46 -21.43
CA LEU A 83 30.46 2.53 -21.58
C LEU A 83 30.53 3.06 -23.00
N SER A 84 30.45 4.38 -23.15
CA SER A 84 30.68 5.07 -24.44
C SER A 84 32.12 4.90 -24.91
N LYS A 85 32.40 5.18 -26.20
CA LYS A 85 33.78 5.18 -26.72
C LYS A 85 34.70 6.15 -25.95
N LYS A 86 34.17 7.31 -25.55
CA LYS A 86 34.92 8.32 -24.78
C LYS A 86 35.28 7.78 -23.39
N GLU A 87 34.31 7.13 -22.75
CA GLU A 87 34.51 6.51 -21.43
C GLU A 87 35.53 5.38 -21.47
N ARG A 88 35.49 4.49 -22.47
CA ARG A 88 36.45 3.37 -22.63
C ARG A 88 37.89 3.84 -22.88
N ASN A 89 38.08 5.05 -23.35
CA ASN A 89 39.41 5.64 -23.50
C ASN A 89 39.98 6.16 -22.18
N ILE A 90 39.11 6.42 -21.18
CA ILE A 90 39.48 7.00 -19.89
C ILE A 90 39.74 5.89 -18.86
N PHE A 91 38.89 4.85 -18.85
CA PHE A 91 39.05 3.74 -17.92
C PHE A 91 38.64 2.39 -18.52
N LYS A 92 39.23 1.33 -17.99
CA LYS A 92 38.90 -0.04 -18.36
C LYS A 92 38.01 -0.64 -17.29
N PHE A 93 36.96 -1.33 -17.72
CA PHE A 93 36.06 -2.12 -16.86
C PHE A 93 35.92 -3.51 -17.48
N ASP A 94 36.53 -4.49 -16.85
CA ASP A 94 36.51 -5.87 -17.28
C ASP A 94 35.68 -6.72 -16.29
N THR A 95 34.93 -7.67 -16.79
CA THR A 95 34.15 -8.60 -15.99
C THR A 95 34.61 -10.04 -16.21
N PHE A 96 34.63 -10.82 -15.16
CA PHE A 96 35.07 -12.22 -15.16
C PHE A 96 33.96 -13.12 -14.61
N GLU A 97 34.06 -14.41 -14.92
CA GLU A 97 33.17 -15.45 -14.40
C GLU A 97 31.67 -15.07 -14.47
N ASP A 98 31.24 -14.59 -15.63
CA ASP A 98 29.85 -14.20 -15.86
C ASP A 98 29.31 -13.09 -14.93
N GLY A 99 30.17 -12.15 -14.55
CA GLY A 99 29.83 -11.01 -13.70
C GLY A 99 29.98 -11.27 -12.19
N LYS A 100 30.56 -12.41 -11.79
CA LYS A 100 30.88 -12.67 -10.38
C LYS A 100 32.05 -11.84 -9.88
N ALA A 101 32.96 -11.47 -10.76
CA ALA A 101 34.09 -10.62 -10.43
C ALA A 101 34.24 -9.51 -11.48
N PHE A 102 34.84 -8.41 -11.09
CA PHE A 102 35.16 -7.29 -11.96
C PHE A 102 36.49 -6.64 -11.57
N GLN A 103 37.08 -5.96 -12.53
CA GLN A 103 38.27 -5.14 -12.33
C GLN A 103 38.11 -3.84 -13.09
N PHE A 104 38.48 -2.72 -12.50
CA PHE A 104 38.46 -1.45 -13.21
C PHE A 104 39.59 -0.52 -12.77
N THR A 105 39.91 0.42 -13.66
CA THR A 105 40.94 1.45 -13.46
C THR A 105 40.29 2.83 -13.52
N ASN A 106 40.78 3.81 -12.75
CA ASN A 106 40.32 5.19 -12.72
C ASN A 106 38.81 5.34 -12.33
N TYR A 107 38.54 5.41 -11.05
CA TYR A 107 37.21 5.34 -10.44
C TYR A 107 36.50 6.71 -10.22
N ASN A 108 37.13 7.85 -10.56
CA ASN A 108 36.55 9.19 -10.36
C ASN A 108 35.60 9.61 -11.50
N TYR A 109 34.86 8.67 -12.06
CA TYR A 109 34.19 8.89 -13.33
C TYR A 109 32.69 9.16 -13.22
N PHE A 110 32.03 8.77 -12.15
CA PHE A 110 30.56 8.70 -12.11
C PHE A 110 29.92 10.03 -11.69
N SER A 111 29.09 10.60 -12.58
CA SER A 111 28.60 11.98 -12.57
C SER A 111 27.26 12.19 -11.86
N THR A 112 26.81 11.28 -11.00
CA THR A 112 25.49 11.36 -10.35
C THR A 112 25.52 11.99 -8.95
N GLU A 113 26.66 12.48 -8.49
CA GLU A 113 26.83 13.02 -7.14
C GLU A 113 25.95 14.26 -6.89
N GLU A 114 25.86 15.17 -7.86
CA GLU A 114 25.04 16.38 -7.72
C GLU A 114 23.55 16.04 -7.56
N ILE A 115 23.07 15.04 -8.30
CA ILE A 115 21.69 14.56 -8.19
C ILE A 115 21.49 13.92 -6.80
N TYR A 116 22.43 13.05 -6.39
CA TYR A 116 22.33 12.38 -5.10
C TYR A 116 22.36 13.37 -3.93
N ASP A 117 23.25 14.35 -3.95
CA ASP A 117 23.35 15.37 -2.90
C ASP A 117 22.13 16.29 -2.85
N ARG A 118 21.54 16.58 -4.00
CA ARG A 118 20.27 17.31 -4.05
C ARG A 118 19.14 16.51 -3.41
N GLU A 119 19.00 15.25 -3.80
CA GLU A 119 17.92 14.40 -3.29
C GLU A 119 18.12 14.04 -1.81
N ARG A 120 19.38 13.94 -1.35
CA ARG A 120 19.68 13.80 0.08
C ARG A 120 19.17 15.00 0.87
N ARG A 121 19.40 16.23 0.40
CA ARG A 121 18.88 17.45 1.06
C ARG A 121 17.36 17.49 1.05
N ASN A 122 16.72 17.09 -0.04
CA ASN A 122 15.27 17.03 -0.15
C ASN A 122 14.66 16.01 0.85
N ALA A 123 15.21 14.81 0.92
CA ALA A 123 14.77 13.77 1.84
C ALA A 123 14.99 14.18 3.31
N GLN A 124 16.13 14.80 3.63
CA GLN A 124 16.40 15.32 4.97
C GLN A 124 15.45 16.44 5.36
N ALA A 125 15.11 17.34 4.43
CA ALA A 125 14.14 18.40 4.68
C ALA A 125 12.73 17.85 4.99
N LEU A 126 12.30 16.82 4.26
CA LEU A 126 11.03 16.14 4.54
C LEU A 126 11.03 15.45 5.90
N GLN A 127 12.11 14.73 6.23
CA GLN A 127 12.23 14.07 7.53
C GLN A 127 12.23 15.07 8.67
N GLN A 128 13.00 16.15 8.56
CA GLN A 128 13.02 17.21 9.58
C GLN A 128 11.65 17.86 9.76
N ALA A 129 10.95 18.13 8.66
CA ALA A 129 9.60 18.68 8.72
C ALA A 129 8.60 17.73 9.41
N PHE A 130 8.75 16.41 9.21
CA PHE A 130 7.95 15.42 9.92
C PHE A 130 8.25 15.40 11.43
N GLU A 131 9.52 15.41 11.82
CA GLU A 131 9.92 15.49 13.24
C GLU A 131 9.42 16.78 13.91
N ASP A 132 9.48 17.91 13.22
CA ASP A 132 8.97 19.19 13.72
C ASP A 132 7.43 19.18 13.83
N TYR A 133 6.74 18.53 12.89
CA TYR A 133 5.31 18.30 12.96
C TYR A 133 4.94 17.46 14.19
N LEU A 134 5.64 16.35 14.45
CA LEU A 134 5.39 15.51 15.62
C LEU A 134 5.54 16.30 16.93
N LYS A 135 6.56 17.16 17.01
CA LYS A 135 6.77 18.05 18.18
C LYS A 135 5.65 19.07 18.34
N SER A 136 5.20 19.68 17.24
CA SER A 136 4.10 20.65 17.27
C SER A 136 2.77 20.05 17.73
N GLU A 137 2.52 18.79 17.36
CA GLU A 137 1.33 18.03 17.78
C GLU A 137 1.50 17.35 19.15
N ASN A 138 2.62 17.55 19.85
CA ASN A 138 2.96 16.89 21.12
C ASN A 138 2.92 15.35 21.06
N LEU A 139 3.27 14.78 19.91
CA LEU A 139 3.33 13.34 19.68
C LEU A 139 4.71 12.79 20.08
N SER A 140 4.74 11.65 20.78
CA SER A 140 5.99 11.02 21.19
C SER A 140 6.60 10.22 20.02
N GLU A 141 7.77 10.62 19.56
CA GLU A 141 8.52 9.92 18.50
C GLU A 141 8.79 8.42 18.82
N LYS A 142 8.84 8.05 20.10
CA LYS A 142 9.17 6.66 20.52
C LYS A 142 8.13 5.61 20.08
N ASN A 143 6.89 6.03 19.84
CA ASN A 143 5.78 5.14 19.51
C ASN A 143 5.30 5.31 18.07
N ILE A 144 5.99 6.12 17.27
CA ILE A 144 5.62 6.41 15.89
C ILE A 144 6.68 5.79 14.98
N PRO A 145 6.29 4.95 14.00
CA PRO A 145 7.21 4.39 13.02
C PRO A 145 7.95 5.48 12.24
N SER A 146 9.12 5.18 11.71
CA SER A 146 9.85 6.13 10.85
C SER A 146 9.10 6.39 9.53
N PHE A 147 9.42 7.51 8.86
CA PHE A 147 8.82 7.81 7.57
C PHE A 147 9.20 6.77 6.50
N SER A 148 10.41 6.20 6.58
CA SER A 148 10.81 5.11 5.70
C SER A 148 9.97 3.85 5.90
N GLN A 149 9.64 3.49 7.15
CA GLN A 149 8.76 2.33 7.43
C GLN A 149 7.36 2.52 6.87
N PHE A 150 6.84 3.76 6.86
CA PHE A 150 5.57 4.06 6.22
C PHE A 150 5.61 3.83 4.70
N ILE A 151 6.66 4.29 4.05
CA ILE A 151 6.86 4.07 2.60
C ILE A 151 7.14 2.60 2.28
N ASP A 152 7.93 1.91 3.13
CA ASP A 152 8.26 0.49 2.96
C ASP A 152 7.05 -0.44 3.07
N LYS A 153 5.94 0.02 3.65
CA LYS A 153 4.67 -0.70 3.62
C LYS A 153 4.23 -1.00 2.17
N ASN A 154 4.29 0.00 1.30
CA ASN A 154 4.01 -0.18 -0.13
C ASN A 154 5.04 -1.10 -0.80
N LYS A 155 6.33 -0.90 -0.53
CA LYS A 155 7.40 -1.74 -1.07
C LYS A 155 7.21 -3.21 -0.71
N CYS A 156 6.78 -3.48 0.53
CA CYS A 156 6.52 -4.83 1.00
C CYS A 156 5.35 -5.49 0.26
N ASN A 157 4.27 -4.77 0.05
CA ASN A 157 3.13 -5.25 -0.73
C ASN A 157 3.55 -5.60 -2.17
N LEU A 158 4.31 -4.73 -2.83
CA LEU A 158 4.82 -4.95 -4.17
C LEU A 158 5.78 -6.15 -4.25
N SER A 159 6.68 -6.28 -3.27
CA SER A 159 7.60 -7.42 -3.19
C SER A 159 6.85 -8.73 -3.03
N SER A 160 5.82 -8.77 -2.21
CA SER A 160 4.94 -9.95 -2.05
C SER A 160 4.22 -10.29 -3.34
N PHE A 161 3.68 -9.29 -4.02
CA PHE A 161 2.97 -9.46 -5.29
C PHE A 161 3.86 -10.03 -6.40
N PHE A 162 5.05 -9.45 -6.61
CA PHE A 162 5.94 -9.88 -7.70
C PHE A 162 6.71 -11.16 -7.40
N SER A 163 7.11 -11.40 -6.15
CA SER A 163 7.91 -12.56 -5.77
C SER A 163 7.09 -13.76 -5.29
N GLY A 164 5.82 -13.56 -4.94
CA GLY A 164 4.97 -14.57 -4.30
C GLY A 164 5.44 -14.95 -2.88
N LYS A 165 6.36 -14.20 -2.29
CA LYS A 165 6.84 -14.40 -0.92
C LYS A 165 6.14 -13.40 -0.01
N ASN A 166 5.58 -13.86 1.10
CA ASN A 166 5.07 -12.95 2.12
C ASN A 166 6.23 -12.09 2.65
N CYS A 167 6.19 -10.82 2.35
CA CYS A 167 7.02 -9.84 3.03
C CYS A 167 6.30 -9.51 4.33
N LEU A 168 6.82 -9.97 5.44
CA LEU A 168 6.38 -9.50 6.74
C LEU A 168 7.02 -8.12 6.91
N ILE A 169 6.20 -7.08 6.87
CA ILE A 169 6.56 -5.88 7.62
C ILE A 169 6.65 -6.41 9.05
N HIS A 170 7.87 -6.53 9.57
CA HIS A 170 8.09 -6.87 10.99
C HIS A 170 7.10 -6.01 11.77
N ASP A 171 6.33 -6.63 12.67
CA ASP A 171 5.28 -6.00 13.44
C ASP A 171 5.74 -4.61 13.87
N VAL A 172 5.36 -3.60 13.08
CA VAL A 172 5.66 -2.22 13.41
C VAL A 172 4.65 -1.89 14.49
N GLU A 173 5.09 -1.95 15.74
CA GLU A 173 4.27 -1.48 16.85
C GLU A 173 4.06 0.02 16.66
N GLY A 174 2.86 0.41 16.27
CA GLY A 174 2.48 1.81 16.11
C GLY A 174 1.50 2.03 14.97
N SER A 175 0.92 3.22 14.97
CA SER A 175 -0.02 3.71 13.96
C SER A 175 0.69 4.61 12.97
N PHE A 176 0.34 4.50 11.70
CA PHE A 176 0.81 5.39 10.65
C PHE A 176 -0.05 6.66 10.48
N MET A 177 -1.04 6.89 11.37
CA MET A 177 -1.91 8.07 11.28
C MET A 177 -1.16 9.40 11.32
N ALA A 178 -0.08 9.49 12.11
CA ALA A 178 0.74 10.70 12.16
C ALA A 178 1.35 11.05 10.78
N HIS A 179 1.73 10.03 10.01
CA HIS A 179 2.27 10.19 8.65
C HIS A 179 1.20 10.70 7.68
N VAL A 180 0.00 10.11 7.75
CA VAL A 180 -1.14 10.54 6.91
C VAL A 180 -1.53 11.98 7.23
N ASN A 181 -1.69 12.32 8.50
CA ASN A 181 -2.02 13.68 8.93
C ASN A 181 -0.94 14.69 8.52
N PHE A 182 0.33 14.32 8.65
CA PHE A 182 1.45 15.15 8.18
C PHE A 182 1.40 15.36 6.66
N LEU A 183 1.18 14.32 5.87
CA LEU A 183 1.09 14.42 4.42
C LEU A 183 -0.08 15.34 4.00
N GLN A 184 -1.25 15.19 4.62
CA GLN A 184 -2.39 16.08 4.39
C GLN A 184 -2.09 17.54 4.79
N HIS A 185 -1.35 17.76 5.89
CA HIS A 185 -0.93 19.07 6.32
C HIS A 185 0.00 19.74 5.29
N ILE A 186 1.02 19.02 4.77
CA ILE A 186 1.96 19.59 3.80
C ILE A 186 1.38 19.70 2.39
N GLU A 187 0.40 18.89 2.02
CA GLU A 187 -0.32 19.03 0.74
C GLU A 187 -0.98 20.41 0.62
N GLY A 188 -1.63 20.87 1.71
CA GLY A 188 -2.33 22.17 1.74
C GLY A 188 -1.42 23.40 1.81
N GLY A 189 -0.17 23.28 2.28
CA GLY A 189 0.69 24.43 2.58
C GLY A 189 2.13 24.36 2.09
N TYR A 190 2.68 23.20 1.87
CA TYR A 190 4.11 22.99 1.57
C TYR A 190 4.32 22.11 0.36
N HIS A 191 3.86 22.55 -0.78
CA HIS A 191 3.84 21.81 -2.04
C HIS A 191 5.18 21.14 -2.41
N TYR A 192 6.31 21.76 -2.12
CA TYR A 192 7.64 21.21 -2.33
C TYR A 192 7.90 19.93 -1.50
N LEU A 193 7.51 19.93 -0.21
CA LEU A 193 7.68 18.74 0.66
C LEU A 193 6.76 17.60 0.21
N TYR A 194 5.53 17.92 -0.21
CA TYR A 194 4.60 16.93 -0.73
C TYR A 194 5.14 16.29 -2.01
N GLN A 195 5.66 17.07 -2.95
CA GLN A 195 6.33 16.56 -4.15
C GLN A 195 7.55 15.68 -3.82
N THR A 196 8.27 16.00 -2.73
CA THR A 196 9.37 15.15 -2.26
C THR A 196 8.85 13.80 -1.77
N ALA A 197 7.73 13.77 -1.03
CA ALA A 197 7.08 12.53 -0.60
C ALA A 197 6.59 11.69 -1.80
N GLU A 198 5.97 12.31 -2.81
CA GLU A 198 5.58 11.67 -4.07
C GLU A 198 6.79 11.03 -4.78
N ARG A 199 7.92 11.74 -4.83
CA ARG A 199 9.17 11.22 -5.41
C ARG A 199 9.71 10.03 -4.64
N ILE A 200 9.74 10.10 -3.33
CA ILE A 200 10.19 9.00 -2.47
C ILE A 200 9.30 7.77 -2.68
N TYR A 201 7.97 7.94 -2.76
CA TYR A 201 7.04 6.86 -3.10
C TYR A 201 7.40 6.21 -4.44
N LEU A 202 7.58 6.99 -5.51
CA LEU A 202 7.96 6.47 -6.83
C LEU A 202 9.30 5.70 -6.77
N GLY A 203 10.26 6.23 -6.04
CA GLY A 203 11.56 5.56 -5.86
C GLY A 203 11.44 4.23 -5.13
N SER A 204 10.53 4.10 -4.16
CA SER A 204 10.27 2.81 -3.49
C SER A 204 9.65 1.78 -4.45
N VAL A 205 8.80 2.20 -5.37
CA VAL A 205 8.27 1.35 -6.46
C VAL A 205 9.40 0.86 -7.36
N ILE A 206 10.29 1.76 -7.79
CA ILE A 206 11.45 1.41 -8.63
C ILE A 206 12.40 0.46 -7.89
N ALA A 207 12.64 0.69 -6.60
CA ALA A 207 13.45 -0.21 -5.76
C ALA A 207 12.82 -1.61 -5.66
N SER A 208 11.50 -1.71 -5.51
CA SER A 208 10.78 -2.99 -5.45
C SER A 208 10.97 -3.83 -6.71
N PHE A 209 10.99 -3.21 -7.89
CA PHE A 209 11.27 -3.94 -9.13
C PHE A 209 12.69 -4.47 -9.19
N LEU A 210 13.65 -3.73 -8.67
CA LEU A 210 15.05 -4.16 -8.60
C LEU A 210 15.22 -5.33 -7.61
N GLU A 211 14.61 -5.24 -6.44
CA GLU A 211 14.65 -6.28 -5.40
C GLU A 211 13.96 -7.59 -5.83
N THR A 212 12.88 -7.50 -6.58
CA THR A 212 12.14 -8.67 -7.04
C THR A 212 12.70 -9.26 -8.35
N GLY A 213 13.62 -8.57 -9.00
CA GLY A 213 14.22 -8.99 -10.27
C GLY A 213 13.22 -9.03 -11.42
N VAL A 214 12.20 -8.17 -11.37
CA VAL A 214 11.22 -8.05 -12.46
C VAL A 214 11.95 -7.74 -13.77
N ASP A 215 11.64 -8.54 -14.82
CA ASP A 215 12.19 -8.32 -16.14
C ASP A 215 11.53 -7.10 -16.80
N LEU A 216 12.22 -5.96 -16.74
CA LEU A 216 11.75 -4.70 -17.32
C LEU A 216 11.87 -4.64 -18.85
N GLU A 217 12.57 -5.60 -19.49
CA GLU A 217 12.72 -5.66 -20.95
C GLU A 217 11.50 -6.33 -21.60
N SER A 218 10.74 -7.11 -20.84
CA SER A 218 9.53 -7.79 -21.33
C SER A 218 8.37 -6.82 -21.46
N LYS A 219 7.82 -6.70 -22.66
CA LYS A 219 6.63 -5.86 -22.89
C LYS A 219 5.40 -6.44 -22.21
N ILE A 220 4.68 -5.58 -21.49
CA ILE A 220 3.36 -5.87 -20.93
C ILE A 220 2.32 -5.70 -22.05
N ASP A 221 1.37 -6.64 -22.16
CA ASP A 221 0.29 -6.60 -23.17
C ASP A 221 -0.56 -5.33 -23.03
N ASP A 222 -0.98 -4.76 -24.16
CA ASP A 222 -1.82 -3.55 -24.17
C ASP A 222 -3.32 -3.86 -24.00
N ASN A 223 -3.75 -5.09 -24.24
CA ASN A 223 -5.16 -5.50 -24.20
C ASN A 223 -5.52 -6.24 -22.90
N ILE A 224 -5.17 -5.67 -21.76
CA ILE A 224 -5.49 -6.26 -20.46
C ILE A 224 -6.91 -5.88 -20.06
N ILE A 225 -7.65 -6.87 -19.52
CA ILE A 225 -8.99 -6.70 -18.97
C ILE A 225 -8.90 -6.73 -17.44
N TYR A 226 -9.45 -5.69 -16.81
CA TYR A 226 -9.52 -5.52 -15.37
C TYR A 226 -10.97 -5.65 -14.92
N TYR A 227 -11.28 -6.70 -14.18
CA TYR A 227 -12.56 -6.87 -13.50
C TYR A 227 -12.50 -6.18 -12.14
N LEU A 228 -13.44 -5.28 -11.87
CA LEU A 228 -13.45 -4.54 -10.61
C LEU A 228 -14.27 -5.30 -9.55
N ASP A 229 -13.75 -5.31 -8.33
CA ASP A 229 -14.47 -5.76 -7.14
C ASP A 229 -15.55 -4.75 -6.72
N THR A 230 -16.51 -5.20 -5.96
CA THR A 230 -17.62 -4.43 -5.41
C THR A 230 -17.17 -3.15 -4.72
N GLN A 231 -16.16 -3.22 -3.86
CA GLN A 231 -15.65 -2.06 -3.14
C GLN A 231 -15.09 -1.01 -4.11
N ILE A 232 -14.27 -1.41 -5.06
CA ILE A 232 -13.70 -0.50 -6.09
C ILE A 232 -14.80 0.22 -6.88
N VAL A 233 -15.90 -0.47 -7.21
CA VAL A 233 -17.04 0.14 -7.91
C VAL A 233 -17.72 1.18 -7.03
N LEU A 234 -17.98 0.86 -5.77
CA LEU A 234 -18.61 1.78 -4.82
C LEU A 234 -17.73 3.00 -4.52
N GLU A 235 -16.42 2.83 -4.40
CA GLU A 235 -15.45 3.93 -4.26
C GLU A 235 -15.47 4.85 -5.49
N ALA A 236 -15.43 4.28 -6.69
CA ALA A 236 -15.47 5.04 -7.93
C ALA A 236 -16.76 5.86 -8.10
N LEU A 237 -17.89 5.34 -7.57
CA LEU A 237 -19.20 5.99 -7.55
C LEU A 237 -19.39 6.98 -6.39
N ASP A 238 -18.36 7.21 -5.57
CA ASP A 238 -18.42 8.04 -4.36
C ASP A 238 -19.45 7.56 -3.32
N LEU A 239 -19.61 6.23 -3.23
CA LEU A 239 -20.52 5.54 -2.30
C LEU A 239 -19.77 4.84 -1.16
N GLN A 240 -18.50 5.16 -0.97
CA GLN A 240 -17.62 4.70 0.11
C GLN A 240 -17.02 5.89 0.87
N LYS A 241 -15.93 5.70 1.57
CA LYS A 241 -15.22 6.77 2.28
C LYS A 241 -14.71 7.84 1.28
N ALA A 242 -14.68 9.10 1.71
CA ALA A 242 -14.32 10.23 0.84
C ALA A 242 -12.88 10.12 0.31
N GLU A 243 -11.97 9.64 1.15
CA GLU A 243 -10.55 9.48 0.85
C GLU A 243 -10.27 8.45 -0.25
N ASP A 244 -11.15 7.45 -0.44
CA ASP A 244 -10.97 6.38 -1.41
C ASP A 244 -11.44 6.78 -2.81
N THR A 245 -12.33 7.76 -2.92
CA THR A 245 -13.00 8.12 -4.18
C THR A 245 -12.03 8.64 -5.23
N LEU A 246 -11.22 9.65 -4.89
CA LEU A 246 -10.32 10.29 -5.86
C LEU A 246 -9.21 9.34 -6.34
N PRO A 247 -8.49 8.61 -5.47
CA PRO A 247 -7.48 7.66 -5.91
C PRO A 247 -8.05 6.59 -6.85
N THR A 248 -9.21 6.02 -6.51
CA THR A 248 -9.88 5.00 -7.33
C THR A 248 -10.28 5.56 -8.71
N GLN A 249 -10.88 6.75 -8.78
CA GLN A 249 -11.24 7.38 -10.04
C GLN A 249 -10.02 7.66 -10.92
N GLU A 250 -8.91 8.14 -10.33
CA GLU A 250 -7.67 8.38 -11.08
C GLU A 250 -7.03 7.08 -11.56
N LEU A 251 -7.08 6.00 -10.76
CA LEU A 251 -6.66 4.66 -11.19
C LEU A 251 -7.46 4.18 -12.40
N LEU A 252 -8.79 4.33 -12.41
CA LEU A 252 -9.62 3.95 -13.56
C LEU A 252 -9.27 4.76 -14.81
N LYS A 253 -8.96 6.05 -14.66
CA LYS A 253 -8.46 6.89 -15.77
C LYS A 253 -7.10 6.40 -16.27
N LEU A 254 -6.20 6.02 -15.36
CA LEU A 254 -4.88 5.51 -15.69
C LEU A 254 -4.96 4.17 -16.45
N ILE A 255 -5.81 3.23 -16.01
CA ILE A 255 -6.07 1.98 -16.73
C ILE A 255 -6.44 2.27 -18.20
N ARG A 256 -7.40 3.18 -18.43
CA ARG A 256 -7.83 3.53 -19.78
C ARG A 256 -6.74 4.20 -20.59
N ALA A 257 -6.00 5.13 -19.98
CA ALA A 257 -4.90 5.84 -20.63
C ALA A 257 -3.76 4.91 -21.08
N THR A 258 -3.65 3.73 -20.46
CA THR A 258 -2.66 2.70 -20.80
C THR A 258 -3.22 1.59 -21.71
N GLY A 259 -4.42 1.76 -22.27
CA GLY A 259 -5.05 0.80 -23.19
C GLY A 259 -5.76 -0.37 -22.50
N GLY A 260 -5.83 -0.38 -21.16
CA GLY A 260 -6.56 -1.39 -20.40
C GLY A 260 -8.07 -1.24 -20.52
N LYS A 261 -8.79 -2.34 -20.48
CA LYS A 261 -10.26 -2.40 -20.51
C LYS A 261 -10.80 -2.73 -19.13
N ILE A 262 -11.79 -1.96 -18.69
CA ILE A 262 -12.44 -2.17 -17.41
C ILE A 262 -13.76 -2.90 -17.65
N ARG A 263 -13.99 -3.97 -16.88
CA ARG A 263 -15.24 -4.74 -16.91
C ARG A 263 -15.72 -5.08 -15.50
N LEU A 264 -16.98 -5.46 -15.40
CA LEU A 264 -17.56 -6.00 -14.18
C LEU A 264 -18.08 -7.40 -14.43
N LEU A 265 -18.16 -8.18 -13.37
CA LEU A 265 -18.88 -9.46 -13.38
C LEU A 265 -20.33 -9.23 -12.96
N ASP A 266 -21.25 -10.00 -13.52
CA ASP A 266 -22.67 -9.99 -13.13
C ASP A 266 -22.88 -10.26 -11.63
N ILE A 267 -22.04 -11.13 -11.04
CA ILE A 267 -22.05 -11.41 -9.60
C ILE A 267 -21.69 -10.17 -8.76
N THR A 268 -20.80 -9.30 -9.27
CA THR A 268 -20.43 -8.03 -8.63
C THR A 268 -21.62 -7.06 -8.64
N ILE A 269 -22.36 -6.96 -9.75
CA ILE A 269 -23.59 -6.17 -9.81
C ILE A 269 -24.63 -6.66 -8.79
N ASN A 270 -24.81 -7.98 -8.68
CA ASN A 270 -25.72 -8.58 -7.71
C ASN A 270 -25.31 -8.30 -6.25
N GLU A 271 -24.03 -8.25 -5.96
CA GLU A 271 -23.54 -7.90 -4.62
C GLU A 271 -23.76 -6.41 -4.32
N ILE A 272 -23.46 -5.52 -5.25
CA ILE A 272 -23.73 -4.07 -5.12
C ILE A 272 -25.24 -3.83 -4.89
N HIS A 273 -26.08 -4.54 -5.64
CA HIS A 273 -27.53 -4.44 -5.46
C HIS A 273 -27.95 -4.73 -4.01
N LYS A 274 -27.46 -5.82 -3.42
CA LYS A 274 -27.74 -6.19 -2.03
C LYS A 274 -27.23 -5.16 -1.03
N ILE A 275 -26.02 -4.60 -1.25
CA ILE A 275 -25.45 -3.56 -0.38
C ILE A 275 -26.30 -2.30 -0.43
N ILE A 276 -26.73 -1.85 -1.61
CA ILE A 276 -27.59 -0.68 -1.76
C ILE A 276 -28.97 -0.95 -1.15
N GLU A 277 -29.54 -2.15 -1.33
CA GLU A 277 -30.81 -2.55 -0.72
C GLU A 277 -30.74 -2.51 0.82
N LEU A 278 -29.64 -3.02 1.41
CA LEU A 278 -29.40 -2.92 2.85
C LEU A 278 -29.31 -1.46 3.29
N ALA A 279 -28.63 -0.61 2.52
CA ALA A 279 -28.54 0.82 2.81
C ALA A 279 -29.90 1.53 2.71
N ILE A 280 -30.76 1.15 1.75
CA ILE A 280 -32.13 1.66 1.61
C ILE A 280 -32.98 1.27 2.83
N ASN A 281 -32.90 0.00 3.25
CA ASN A 281 -33.71 -0.51 4.36
C ASN A 281 -33.31 0.15 5.69
N ASN A 282 -32.02 0.41 5.88
CA ASN A 282 -31.47 1.02 7.10
C ASN A 282 -31.17 2.52 6.94
N TYR A 283 -31.78 3.20 5.97
CA TYR A 283 -31.44 4.59 5.70
C TYR A 283 -31.84 5.52 6.85
N SER A 284 -30.84 6.23 7.39
CA SER A 284 -31.02 7.31 8.35
C SER A 284 -30.12 8.48 8.00
N LYS A 285 -30.69 9.69 7.93
CA LYS A 285 -29.93 10.91 7.66
C LYS A 285 -29.15 11.38 8.88
N SER A 286 -29.72 11.26 10.06
CA SER A 286 -29.12 11.72 11.32
C SER A 286 -28.14 10.70 11.91
N HIS A 287 -28.34 9.42 11.65
CA HIS A 287 -27.53 8.32 12.19
C HIS A 287 -27.27 7.29 11.08
N PRO A 288 -26.36 7.57 10.14
CA PRO A 288 -26.01 6.60 9.10
C PRO A 288 -25.45 5.32 9.71
N THR A 289 -26.02 4.18 9.32
CA THR A 289 -25.63 2.85 9.83
C THR A 289 -24.77 2.06 8.85
N THR A 290 -24.69 2.51 7.60
CA THR A 290 -23.84 1.90 6.56
C THR A 290 -22.97 2.96 5.92
N THR A 291 -21.82 2.54 5.37
CA THR A 291 -20.88 3.43 4.65
C THR A 291 -21.56 4.09 3.45
N VAL A 292 -22.44 3.35 2.73
CA VAL A 292 -23.24 3.91 1.63
C VAL A 292 -24.16 5.02 2.12
N ASN A 293 -24.80 4.87 3.31
CA ASN A 293 -25.66 5.92 3.88
C ASN A 293 -24.85 7.14 4.27
N GLU A 294 -23.69 6.96 4.87
CA GLU A 294 -22.76 8.04 5.22
C GLU A 294 -22.31 8.80 3.96
N ALA A 295 -21.91 8.08 2.93
CA ALA A 295 -21.56 8.66 1.64
C ALA A 295 -22.72 9.45 1.03
N CYS A 296 -23.95 8.90 1.04
CA CYS A 296 -25.15 9.62 0.56
C CYS A 296 -25.39 10.92 1.30
N VAL A 297 -25.25 10.93 2.63
CA VAL A 297 -25.39 12.17 3.42
C VAL A 297 -24.30 13.17 3.04
N ARG A 298 -23.06 12.73 2.90
CA ARG A 298 -21.91 13.56 2.49
C ARG A 298 -22.11 14.21 1.13
N ILE A 299 -22.57 13.45 0.13
CA ILE A 299 -22.79 13.95 -1.25
C ILE A 299 -24.19 14.58 -1.47
N GLY A 300 -24.96 14.79 -0.40
CA GLY A 300 -26.27 15.42 -0.47
C GLY A 300 -27.36 14.58 -1.15
N LYS A 301 -27.21 13.26 -1.21
CA LYS A 301 -28.19 12.32 -1.75
C LYS A 301 -29.11 11.78 -0.65
N ASN A 302 -30.25 11.24 -1.05
CA ASN A 302 -31.28 10.75 -0.12
C ASN A 302 -31.73 9.33 -0.46
N LYS A 303 -32.59 8.76 0.39
CA LYS A 303 -33.17 7.42 0.21
C LYS A 303 -33.86 7.23 -1.16
N THR A 304 -34.59 8.25 -1.64
CA THR A 304 -35.28 8.20 -2.94
C THR A 304 -34.29 8.04 -4.09
N TRP A 305 -33.15 8.74 -4.01
CA TRP A 305 -32.08 8.59 -5.00
C TRP A 305 -31.48 7.17 -4.98
N LEU A 306 -31.21 6.59 -3.79
CA LEU A 306 -30.76 5.19 -3.67
C LEU A 306 -31.74 4.20 -4.28
N ILE A 307 -33.05 4.36 -4.03
CA ILE A 307 -34.11 3.54 -4.63
C ILE A 307 -34.06 3.67 -6.17
N SER A 308 -33.92 4.90 -6.66
CA SER A 308 -33.89 5.15 -8.11
C SER A 308 -32.69 4.49 -8.79
N ILE A 309 -31.48 4.58 -8.21
CA ILE A 309 -30.30 3.93 -8.80
C ILE A 309 -30.37 2.41 -8.67
N ASN A 310 -30.87 1.88 -7.55
CA ASN A 310 -31.01 0.45 -7.35
C ASN A 310 -31.95 -0.20 -8.36
N GLY A 311 -33.05 0.49 -8.72
CA GLY A 311 -34.01 0.03 -9.74
C GLY A 311 -33.43 -0.03 -11.17
N LYS A 312 -32.31 0.64 -11.45
CA LYS A 312 -31.62 0.66 -12.75
C LYS A 312 -30.11 0.53 -12.61
N LEU A 313 -29.65 -0.26 -11.63
CA LEU A 313 -28.28 -0.29 -11.18
C LEU A 313 -27.27 -0.59 -12.29
N GLU A 314 -27.53 -1.60 -13.10
CA GLU A 314 -26.65 -1.98 -14.22
C GLU A 314 -26.47 -0.83 -15.22
N SER A 315 -27.57 -0.19 -15.64
CA SER A 315 -27.53 0.93 -16.56
C SER A 315 -26.82 2.14 -15.96
N PHE A 316 -27.04 2.40 -14.67
CA PHE A 316 -26.39 3.46 -13.92
C PHE A 316 -24.88 3.26 -13.87
N ILE A 317 -24.42 2.09 -13.47
CA ILE A 317 -22.98 1.77 -13.38
C ILE A 317 -22.32 1.83 -14.76
N LYS A 318 -22.95 1.27 -15.80
CA LYS A 318 -22.44 1.35 -17.18
C LYS A 318 -22.26 2.80 -17.66
N ALA A 319 -23.21 3.66 -17.34
CA ALA A 319 -23.17 5.06 -17.74
C ALA A 319 -22.09 5.85 -16.98
N GLU A 320 -22.04 5.72 -15.64
CA GLU A 320 -21.11 6.47 -14.80
C GLU A 320 -19.66 6.00 -14.98
N LEU A 321 -19.45 4.69 -15.01
CA LEU A 321 -18.10 4.13 -15.08
C LEU A 321 -17.67 3.73 -16.49
N GLN A 322 -18.52 3.82 -17.51
CA GLN A 322 -18.21 3.44 -18.91
C GLN A 322 -17.60 2.03 -19.00
N VAL A 323 -18.27 1.05 -18.41
CA VAL A 323 -17.79 -0.34 -18.30
C VAL A 323 -18.77 -1.32 -18.95
N ASP A 324 -18.24 -2.44 -19.45
CA ASP A 324 -19.02 -3.59 -19.89
C ASP A 324 -19.22 -4.57 -18.73
N ILE A 325 -20.24 -5.41 -18.82
CA ILE A 325 -20.54 -6.46 -17.85
C ILE A 325 -20.42 -7.81 -18.53
N ASP A 326 -19.64 -8.69 -17.93
CA ASP A 326 -19.50 -10.09 -18.35
C ASP A 326 -20.28 -11.00 -17.40
N GLY A 327 -21.10 -11.89 -17.94
CA GLY A 327 -21.80 -12.91 -17.16
C GLY A 327 -20.95 -14.16 -16.94
N ILE A 328 -21.06 -14.76 -15.77
CA ILE A 328 -20.50 -16.07 -15.48
C ILE A 328 -21.56 -17.13 -15.81
N LEU A 329 -21.22 -18.10 -16.67
CA LEU A 329 -22.11 -19.20 -16.98
C LEU A 329 -22.53 -19.95 -15.71
N GLU A 330 -23.82 -20.29 -15.59
CA GLU A 330 -24.39 -20.98 -14.42
C GLU A 330 -23.63 -22.29 -14.08
N THR A 331 -23.24 -23.05 -15.08
CA THR A 331 -22.44 -24.28 -14.90
C THR A 331 -21.08 -24.00 -14.24
N LYS A 332 -20.42 -22.89 -14.61
CA LYS A 332 -19.16 -22.44 -14.01
C LYS A 332 -19.39 -21.91 -12.60
N MET A 333 -20.45 -21.12 -12.40
CA MET A 333 -20.80 -20.61 -11.07
C MET A 333 -21.08 -21.74 -10.08
N ASN A 334 -21.78 -22.80 -10.51
CA ASN A 334 -22.00 -24.00 -9.71
C ASN A 334 -20.68 -24.73 -9.35
N LEU A 335 -19.71 -24.75 -10.26
CA LEU A 335 -18.38 -25.33 -10.01
C LEU A 335 -17.59 -24.48 -9.00
N TYR A 336 -17.54 -23.15 -9.20
CA TYR A 336 -16.81 -22.24 -8.34
C TYR A 336 -17.36 -22.23 -6.90
N SER A 337 -18.68 -22.22 -6.74
CA SER A 337 -19.31 -22.21 -5.42
C SER A 337 -19.06 -23.47 -4.57
N ARG A 338 -18.65 -24.56 -5.21
CA ARG A 338 -18.30 -25.83 -4.56
C ARG A 338 -16.79 -26.04 -4.39
N SER A 339 -15.98 -25.07 -4.78
CA SER A 339 -14.52 -25.19 -4.66
C SER A 339 -14.09 -25.27 -3.20
N GLU A 340 -12.95 -25.92 -2.95
CA GLU A 340 -12.30 -25.96 -1.64
C GLU A 340 -12.00 -24.56 -1.13
N ASP A 341 -11.62 -23.64 -2.02
CA ASP A 341 -11.27 -22.27 -1.71
C ASP A 341 -12.44 -21.50 -1.06
N VAL A 342 -13.70 -21.77 -1.47
CA VAL A 342 -14.88 -21.20 -0.81
C VAL A 342 -14.97 -21.65 0.65
N ASN A 343 -14.72 -22.93 0.93
CA ASN A 343 -14.80 -23.46 2.28
C ASN A 343 -13.69 -22.91 3.18
N LEU A 344 -12.50 -22.72 2.64
CA LEU A 344 -11.36 -22.14 3.35
C LEU A 344 -11.59 -20.64 3.61
N LEU A 345 -11.96 -19.86 2.58
CA LEU A 345 -12.19 -18.42 2.72
C LEU A 345 -13.38 -18.12 3.64
N LYS A 346 -14.41 -18.96 3.64
CA LYS A 346 -15.56 -18.85 4.51
C LYS A 346 -15.24 -18.88 6.01
N GLN A 347 -14.14 -19.56 6.40
CA GLN A 347 -13.70 -19.59 7.79
C GLN A 347 -13.24 -18.22 8.28
N THR A 348 -12.84 -17.32 7.36
CA THR A 348 -12.37 -15.97 7.64
C THR A 348 -13.38 -14.88 7.27
N ARG A 349 -14.58 -15.26 6.78
CA ARG A 349 -15.64 -14.36 6.33
C ARG A 349 -16.91 -14.56 7.14
N ILE A 350 -17.57 -13.47 7.47
CA ILE A 350 -18.83 -13.48 8.22
C ILE A 350 -19.98 -14.06 7.36
N HIS A 351 -20.01 -13.70 6.07
CA HIS A 351 -21.06 -14.16 5.16
C HIS A 351 -20.53 -15.14 4.10
N LYS A 352 -21.21 -16.30 3.98
CA LYS A 352 -20.89 -17.30 2.95
C LYS A 352 -21.01 -16.75 1.53
N SER A 353 -21.96 -15.86 1.28
CA SER A 353 -22.19 -15.26 -0.04
C SER A 353 -21.01 -14.43 -0.53
N THR A 354 -20.34 -13.69 0.36
CA THR A 354 -19.12 -12.92 0.03
C THR A 354 -17.97 -13.85 -0.33
N ALA A 355 -17.77 -14.95 0.42
CA ALA A 355 -16.72 -15.92 0.06
C ALA A 355 -16.96 -16.56 -1.32
N ILE A 356 -18.23 -16.84 -1.68
CA ILE A 356 -18.58 -17.37 -3.00
C ILE A 356 -18.31 -16.34 -4.10
N HIS A 357 -18.69 -15.07 -3.90
CA HIS A 357 -18.41 -13.98 -4.83
C HIS A 357 -16.89 -13.85 -5.07
N ASP A 358 -16.13 -13.70 -4.01
CA ASP A 358 -14.67 -13.50 -4.05
C ASP A 358 -13.96 -14.63 -4.80
N VAL A 359 -14.29 -15.88 -4.45
CA VAL A 359 -13.68 -17.06 -5.08
C VAL A 359 -14.12 -17.20 -6.54
N ALA A 360 -15.42 -16.99 -6.83
CA ALA A 360 -15.92 -17.07 -8.21
C ALA A 360 -15.25 -16.03 -9.11
N ALA A 361 -15.01 -14.82 -8.62
CA ALA A 361 -14.37 -13.75 -9.37
C ALA A 361 -12.93 -14.14 -9.78
N TYR A 362 -12.08 -14.55 -8.83
CA TYR A 362 -10.72 -14.90 -9.20
C TYR A 362 -10.60 -16.22 -9.97
N LEU A 363 -11.47 -17.20 -9.74
CA LEU A 363 -11.51 -18.44 -10.55
C LEU A 363 -11.96 -18.14 -11.98
N HIS A 364 -12.89 -17.20 -12.17
CA HIS A 364 -13.26 -16.73 -13.51
C HIS A 364 -12.05 -16.12 -14.23
N VAL A 365 -11.26 -15.27 -13.55
CA VAL A 365 -10.02 -14.72 -14.11
C VAL A 365 -9.04 -15.84 -14.50
N ARG A 366 -8.88 -16.87 -13.64
CA ARG A 366 -8.03 -18.04 -13.94
C ARG A 366 -8.48 -18.75 -15.20
N ASP A 367 -9.78 -19.00 -15.35
CA ASP A 367 -10.36 -19.64 -16.54
C ASP A 367 -10.15 -18.76 -17.78
N ARG A 368 -10.30 -17.44 -17.67
CA ARG A 368 -10.05 -16.50 -18.77
C ARG A 368 -8.56 -16.45 -19.18
N ARG A 369 -7.65 -16.77 -18.26
CA ARG A 369 -6.21 -16.94 -18.53
C ARG A 369 -5.86 -18.32 -19.11
N GLU A 370 -6.85 -19.22 -19.29
CA GLU A 370 -6.65 -20.62 -19.71
C GLU A 370 -5.79 -21.41 -18.71
N GLY A 371 -5.82 -21.04 -17.43
CA GLY A 371 -5.13 -21.70 -16.34
C GLY A 371 -4.11 -20.82 -15.62
N ASN A 372 -3.19 -21.48 -14.90
CA ASN A 372 -2.15 -20.81 -14.15
C ASN A 372 -1.01 -20.34 -15.07
N ILE A 373 -0.57 -19.09 -14.88
CA ILE A 373 0.53 -18.47 -15.61
C ILE A 373 1.70 -18.14 -14.67
N ARG A 374 2.93 -18.11 -15.18
CA ARG A 374 4.13 -17.81 -14.40
C ARG A 374 4.70 -16.41 -14.59
N LEU A 375 4.33 -15.75 -15.69
CA LEU A 375 4.85 -14.43 -16.04
C LEU A 375 3.69 -13.43 -15.99
N PHE A 376 3.78 -12.44 -15.12
CA PHE A 376 2.74 -11.42 -14.96
C PHE A 376 2.55 -10.59 -16.25
N GLN A 377 3.58 -10.44 -17.07
CA GLN A 377 3.49 -9.78 -18.38
C GLN A 377 2.53 -10.49 -19.36
N LYS A 378 2.28 -11.78 -19.15
CA LYS A 378 1.32 -12.57 -19.91
C LYS A 378 -0.09 -12.57 -19.33
N ALA A 379 -0.30 -11.92 -18.19
CA ALA A 379 -1.60 -11.84 -17.54
C ALA A 379 -2.51 -10.87 -18.27
N LYS A 380 -3.44 -11.39 -19.08
CA LYS A 380 -4.42 -10.58 -19.83
C LYS A 380 -5.68 -10.24 -19.03
N TYR A 381 -5.88 -10.84 -17.89
CA TYR A 381 -7.05 -10.68 -17.04
C TYR A 381 -6.64 -10.54 -15.59
N TRP A 382 -7.26 -9.59 -14.87
CA TRP A 382 -7.04 -9.34 -13.45
C TRP A 382 -8.35 -9.06 -12.73
N PHE A 383 -8.45 -9.49 -11.48
CA PHE A 383 -9.49 -9.07 -10.56
C PHE A 383 -8.92 -8.01 -9.63
N VAL A 384 -9.37 -6.76 -9.77
CA VAL A 384 -8.91 -5.61 -8.99
C VAL A 384 -9.72 -5.53 -7.71
N THR A 385 -9.08 -5.72 -6.57
CA THR A 385 -9.73 -5.69 -5.26
C THR A 385 -8.95 -4.84 -4.26
N ALA A 386 -9.63 -4.04 -3.45
CA ALA A 386 -9.05 -3.34 -2.31
C ALA A 386 -9.04 -4.23 -1.04
N ASN A 387 -9.55 -5.45 -1.12
CA ASN A 387 -9.62 -6.37 0.00
C ASN A 387 -8.31 -7.14 0.18
N LYS A 388 -7.44 -6.65 1.06
CA LYS A 388 -6.14 -7.27 1.34
C LYS A 388 -6.26 -8.74 1.77
N LYS A 389 -7.25 -9.10 2.59
CA LYS A 389 -7.46 -10.51 3.00
C LYS A 389 -7.73 -11.43 1.80
N LEU A 390 -8.47 -10.95 0.81
CA LEU A 390 -8.70 -11.71 -0.42
C LEU A 390 -7.44 -11.82 -1.26
N ALA A 391 -6.69 -10.73 -1.41
CA ALA A 391 -5.43 -10.73 -2.15
C ALA A 391 -4.42 -11.69 -1.50
N ASP A 392 -4.20 -11.60 -0.20
CA ASP A 392 -3.31 -12.49 0.55
C ASP A 392 -3.75 -13.95 0.48
N PHE A 393 -5.06 -14.21 0.58
CA PHE A 393 -5.61 -15.55 0.40
C PHE A 393 -5.32 -16.10 -1.00
N ASN A 394 -5.57 -15.32 -2.05
CA ASN A 394 -5.30 -15.74 -3.44
C ASN A 394 -3.81 -16.00 -3.67
N ILE A 395 -2.91 -15.18 -3.10
CA ILE A 395 -1.46 -15.40 -3.13
C ILE A 395 -1.11 -16.72 -2.42
N SER A 396 -1.66 -16.97 -1.22
CA SER A 396 -1.38 -18.18 -0.44
C SER A 396 -1.82 -19.47 -1.13
N ARG A 397 -2.83 -19.40 -2.01
CA ARG A 397 -3.30 -20.54 -2.82
C ARG A 397 -2.44 -20.81 -4.05
N LYS A 398 -1.43 -19.98 -4.32
CA LYS A 398 -0.49 -20.17 -5.42
C LYS A 398 0.75 -20.92 -4.96
N THR A 399 1.14 -21.90 -5.73
CA THR A 399 2.36 -22.68 -5.51
C THR A 399 3.40 -22.31 -6.55
N ASN A 400 4.67 -22.26 -6.15
CA ASN A 400 5.82 -22.32 -7.05
C ASN A 400 5.85 -21.27 -8.19
N GLY A 401 5.63 -20.01 -7.88
CA GLY A 401 5.86 -18.90 -8.82
C GLY A 401 4.76 -18.72 -9.86
N PHE A 402 3.56 -19.20 -9.62
CA PHE A 402 2.39 -18.81 -10.41
C PHE A 402 1.86 -17.44 -10.01
N VAL A 403 1.47 -16.65 -10.99
CA VAL A 403 0.89 -15.33 -10.80
C VAL A 403 -0.53 -15.44 -10.25
N ASN A 404 -0.81 -14.71 -9.17
CA ASN A 404 -2.15 -14.58 -8.60
C ASN A 404 -3.13 -13.92 -9.56
N GLU A 405 -4.42 -14.15 -9.38
CA GLU A 405 -5.48 -13.59 -10.21
C GLU A 405 -5.94 -12.21 -9.73
N THR A 406 -5.78 -11.94 -8.44
CA THR A 406 -6.11 -10.66 -7.82
C THR A 406 -4.95 -9.68 -7.95
N ILE A 407 -5.28 -8.38 -7.98
CA ILE A 407 -4.31 -7.28 -7.93
C ILE A 407 -4.92 -6.15 -7.11
N MET A 408 -4.15 -5.59 -6.19
CA MET A 408 -4.57 -4.43 -5.42
C MET A 408 -4.32 -3.11 -6.18
N PRO A 409 -5.02 -2.01 -5.86
CA PRO A 409 -4.85 -0.73 -6.54
C PRO A 409 -3.40 -0.25 -6.63
N GLU A 410 -2.64 -0.30 -5.53
CA GLU A 410 -1.24 0.11 -5.48
C GLU A 410 -0.31 -0.79 -6.33
N GLU A 411 -0.58 -2.09 -6.35
CA GLU A 411 0.13 -3.06 -7.20
C GLU A 411 -0.16 -2.77 -8.68
N LEU A 412 -1.42 -2.50 -9.00
CA LEU A 412 -1.87 -2.17 -10.35
C LEU A 412 -1.26 -0.85 -10.83
N THR A 413 -1.27 0.19 -10.00
CA THR A 413 -0.66 1.49 -10.31
C THR A 413 0.81 1.32 -10.63
N SER A 414 1.52 0.51 -9.87
CA SER A 414 2.94 0.17 -10.09
C SER A 414 3.15 -0.65 -11.36
N LEU A 415 2.28 -1.63 -11.64
CA LEU A 415 2.32 -2.40 -12.88
C LEU A 415 2.09 -1.52 -14.13
N LEU A 416 1.15 -0.57 -14.04
CA LEU A 416 0.88 0.37 -15.12
C LEU A 416 2.06 1.31 -15.37
N PHE A 417 2.80 1.71 -14.33
CA PHE A 417 4.03 2.49 -14.47
C PHE A 417 5.05 1.79 -15.37
N LEU A 418 5.22 0.47 -15.24
CA LEU A 418 6.14 -0.30 -16.08
C LEU A 418 5.82 -0.23 -17.59
N LYS A 419 4.55 -0.01 -17.95
CA LYS A 419 4.16 0.11 -19.36
C LYS A 419 4.74 1.35 -20.03
N ASN A 420 4.80 2.47 -19.33
CA ASN A 420 5.30 3.74 -19.86
C ASN A 420 5.85 4.64 -18.75
N PRO A 421 7.06 4.33 -18.25
CA PRO A 421 7.65 5.06 -17.11
C PRO A 421 7.71 6.56 -17.35
N GLN A 422 8.17 6.99 -18.52
CA GLN A 422 8.34 8.40 -18.86
C GLN A 422 7.04 9.22 -18.74
N LYS A 423 5.95 8.70 -19.33
CA LYS A 423 4.67 9.44 -19.34
C LYS A 423 3.91 9.34 -18.04
N LEU A 424 4.16 8.29 -17.26
CA LEU A 424 3.33 7.95 -16.12
C LEU A 424 3.98 8.25 -14.77
N ALA A 425 5.28 8.54 -14.71
CA ALA A 425 6.01 8.76 -13.45
C ALA A 425 5.28 9.74 -12.51
N LYS A 426 4.94 10.92 -13.00
CA LYS A 426 4.25 11.94 -12.19
C LYS A 426 2.85 11.49 -11.75
N LYS A 427 2.07 10.86 -12.64
CA LYS A 427 0.72 10.39 -12.28
C LYS A 427 0.78 9.24 -11.29
N VAL A 428 1.69 8.30 -11.50
CA VAL A 428 1.85 7.13 -10.63
C VAL A 428 2.33 7.54 -9.23
N SER A 429 3.25 8.52 -9.13
CA SER A 429 3.67 9.02 -7.82
C SER A 429 2.51 9.67 -7.04
N GLN A 430 1.68 10.46 -7.72
CA GLN A 430 0.52 11.11 -7.11
C GLN A 430 -0.56 10.10 -6.70
N ILE A 431 -1.00 9.26 -7.64
CA ILE A 431 -2.04 8.26 -7.40
C ILE A 431 -1.59 7.29 -6.32
N GLY A 432 -0.38 6.75 -6.43
CA GLY A 432 0.12 5.74 -5.51
C GLY A 432 0.35 6.25 -4.09
N LEU A 433 0.83 7.49 -3.91
CA LEU A 433 0.92 8.08 -2.57
C LEU A 433 -0.47 8.27 -1.96
N ASN A 434 -1.46 8.72 -2.75
CA ASN A 434 -2.83 8.85 -2.32
C ASN A 434 -3.48 7.49 -2.00
N GLU A 435 -3.18 6.45 -2.78
CA GLU A 435 -3.60 5.07 -2.49
C GLU A 435 -3.01 4.56 -1.17
N LEU A 436 -1.73 4.83 -0.90
CA LEU A 436 -1.07 4.47 0.36
C LEU A 436 -1.72 5.20 1.55
N ILE A 437 -2.07 6.47 1.40
CA ILE A 437 -2.80 7.25 2.40
C ILE A 437 -4.19 6.64 2.62
N ALA A 438 -4.96 6.40 1.58
CA ALA A 438 -6.30 5.85 1.64
C ALA A 438 -6.31 4.43 2.28
N GLN A 439 -5.39 3.57 1.87
CA GLN A 439 -5.22 2.25 2.46
C GLN A 439 -4.91 2.34 3.96
N THR A 440 -4.01 3.25 4.35
CA THR A 440 -3.66 3.44 5.76
C THR A 440 -4.86 3.91 6.57
N LEU A 441 -5.64 4.87 6.07
CA LEU A 441 -6.88 5.32 6.71
C LEU A 441 -7.90 4.18 6.82
N SER A 442 -8.03 3.34 5.79
CA SER A 442 -8.94 2.19 5.79
C SER A 442 -8.53 1.12 6.82
N GLU A 443 -7.23 0.94 7.05
CA GLU A 443 -6.72 0.00 8.07
C GLU A 443 -6.86 0.54 9.49
N GLU A 444 -6.73 1.85 9.68
CA GLU A 444 -6.81 2.50 11.00
C GLU A 444 -8.26 2.77 11.44
N TYR A 445 -9.15 3.08 10.51
CA TYR A 445 -10.55 3.37 10.80
C TYR A 445 -11.48 2.25 10.34
N ALA A 446 -12.17 1.64 11.28
CA ALA A 446 -13.17 0.62 10.98
C ALA A 446 -14.36 1.20 10.19
N SER A 447 -14.94 0.39 9.30
CA SER A 447 -16.17 0.76 8.62
C SER A 447 -17.36 0.78 9.57
N LYS A 448 -18.43 1.50 9.20
CA LYS A 448 -19.67 1.53 10.00
C LYS A 448 -20.29 0.15 10.15
N GLU A 449 -20.21 -0.66 9.10
CA GLU A 449 -20.69 -2.04 9.09
C GLU A 449 -19.95 -2.88 10.14
N LEU A 450 -18.62 -2.78 10.17
CA LEU A 450 -17.78 -3.52 11.10
C LEU A 450 -18.04 -3.09 12.56
N ILE A 451 -18.22 -1.79 12.80
CA ILE A 451 -18.59 -1.26 14.13
C ILE A 451 -19.97 -1.77 14.54
N ASN A 452 -20.95 -1.80 13.63
CA ASN A 452 -22.27 -2.33 13.91
C ASN A 452 -22.25 -3.84 14.18
N GLU A 453 -21.47 -4.60 13.44
CA GLU A 453 -21.31 -6.05 13.66
C GLU A 453 -20.75 -6.37 15.03
N ILE A 454 -19.69 -5.68 15.45
CA ILE A 454 -19.11 -5.88 16.78
C ILE A 454 -20.08 -5.41 17.88
N ASP A 455 -20.85 -4.33 17.65
CA ASP A 455 -21.88 -3.86 18.58
C ASP A 455 -22.98 -4.91 18.80
N ILE A 456 -23.47 -5.51 17.73
CA ILE A 456 -24.46 -6.60 17.80
C ILE A 456 -23.86 -7.79 18.55
N ALA A 457 -22.65 -8.20 18.20
CA ALA A 457 -21.97 -9.32 18.83
C ALA A 457 -21.77 -9.13 20.34
N ILE A 458 -21.41 -7.92 20.76
CA ILE A 458 -21.27 -7.58 22.18
C ILE A 458 -22.62 -7.68 22.90
N LYS A 459 -23.69 -7.11 22.32
CA LYS A 459 -25.03 -7.15 22.90
C LYS A 459 -25.60 -8.57 23.02
N GLU A 460 -25.26 -9.44 22.08
CA GLU A 460 -25.72 -10.84 22.07
C GLU A 460 -24.90 -11.79 22.95
N SER A 461 -23.62 -11.48 23.15
CA SER A 461 -22.67 -12.43 23.77
C SER A 461 -22.18 -12.02 25.16
N ALA A 462 -22.24 -10.74 25.52
CA ALA A 462 -21.69 -10.23 26.76
C ALA A 462 -22.80 -9.61 27.64
N ASP A 463 -22.89 -10.08 28.89
CA ASP A 463 -23.75 -9.46 29.92
C ASP A 463 -22.98 -8.32 30.60
N LEU A 464 -23.01 -7.13 30.02
CA LEU A 464 -22.26 -5.96 30.44
C LEU A 464 -23.17 -4.94 31.13
N SER A 465 -22.64 -4.26 32.16
CA SER A 465 -23.29 -3.06 32.69
C SER A 465 -23.31 -1.95 31.63
N ALA A 466 -24.26 -1.01 31.75
CA ALA A 466 -24.33 0.14 30.84
C ALA A 466 -23.04 0.99 30.85
N GLU A 467 -22.36 1.07 31.99
CA GLU A 467 -21.09 1.77 32.11
C GLU A 467 -19.97 1.02 31.36
N ASP A 468 -19.85 -0.30 31.55
CA ASP A 468 -18.85 -1.14 30.87
C ASP A 468 -19.09 -1.15 29.36
N TYR A 469 -20.33 -1.21 28.92
CA TYR A 469 -20.69 -1.12 27.52
C TYR A 469 -20.23 0.21 26.92
N ASN A 470 -20.46 1.35 27.57
CA ASN A 470 -20.03 2.64 27.08
C ASN A 470 -18.49 2.77 27.02
N ILE A 471 -17.79 2.28 28.04
CA ILE A 471 -16.32 2.25 28.06
C ILE A 471 -15.79 1.39 26.90
N LEU A 472 -16.34 0.19 26.74
CA LEU A 472 -15.96 -0.75 25.68
C LEU A 472 -16.24 -0.18 24.30
N PHE A 473 -17.44 0.34 24.05
CA PHE A 473 -17.82 0.88 22.74
C PHE A 473 -16.98 2.09 22.35
N SER A 474 -16.71 2.98 23.29
CA SER A 474 -15.79 4.10 23.05
C SER A 474 -14.36 3.62 22.74
N SER A 475 -13.90 2.58 23.41
CA SER A 475 -12.60 1.97 23.15
C SER A 475 -12.56 1.29 21.77
N ILE A 476 -13.60 0.54 21.40
CA ILE A 476 -13.71 -0.16 20.10
C ILE A 476 -13.77 0.84 18.95
N ALA A 477 -14.49 1.95 19.08
CA ALA A 477 -14.57 2.98 18.05
C ALA A 477 -13.21 3.61 17.71
N LEU A 478 -12.23 3.47 18.62
CA LEU A 478 -10.85 3.93 18.45
C LEU A 478 -9.88 2.80 18.03
N GLN A 479 -10.36 1.56 17.89
CA GLN A 479 -9.50 0.45 17.47
C GLN A 479 -9.36 0.39 15.96
N SER A 480 -8.21 -0.09 15.49
CA SER A 480 -8.01 -0.36 14.07
C SER A 480 -8.94 -1.47 13.55
N THR A 481 -9.24 -1.39 12.25
CA THR A 481 -10.03 -2.38 11.52
C THR A 481 -9.58 -3.81 11.81
N ASN A 482 -8.27 -4.06 11.79
CA ASN A 482 -7.68 -5.38 12.04
C ASN A 482 -7.98 -5.92 13.47
N LYS A 483 -7.97 -5.06 14.48
CA LYS A 483 -8.25 -5.47 15.85
C LYS A 483 -9.72 -5.81 16.04
N ILE A 484 -10.63 -5.03 15.46
CA ILE A 484 -12.07 -5.31 15.50
C ILE A 484 -12.37 -6.62 14.76
N GLN A 485 -11.74 -6.85 13.61
CA GLN A 485 -11.91 -8.10 12.87
C GLN A 485 -11.42 -9.32 13.65
N LYS A 486 -10.29 -9.22 14.35
CA LYS A 486 -9.81 -10.29 15.23
C LYS A 486 -10.82 -10.60 16.34
N LEU A 487 -11.41 -9.57 16.95
CA LEU A 487 -12.45 -9.76 17.96
C LEU A 487 -13.68 -10.47 17.37
N LEU A 488 -14.10 -10.10 16.17
CA LEU A 488 -15.22 -10.76 15.49
C LEU A 488 -14.92 -12.23 15.13
N GLU A 489 -13.70 -12.57 14.79
CA GLU A 489 -13.26 -13.96 14.57
C GLU A 489 -13.37 -14.81 15.84
N GLU A 490 -13.23 -14.20 17.03
CA GLU A 490 -13.36 -14.87 18.33
C GLU A 490 -14.81 -15.15 18.75
N ILE A 491 -15.82 -14.59 18.08
CA ILE A 491 -17.26 -14.77 18.42
C ILE A 491 -17.68 -16.25 18.42
N SER A 492 -17.07 -17.07 17.57
CA SER A 492 -17.35 -18.51 17.52
C SER A 492 -16.97 -19.23 18.83
N ASP A 493 -16.05 -18.67 19.61
CA ASP A 493 -15.67 -19.12 20.96
C ASP A 493 -16.10 -18.03 21.96
N LYS A 494 -17.34 -18.13 22.46
CA LYS A 494 -17.91 -17.16 23.41
C LYS A 494 -17.02 -16.90 24.64
N ARG A 495 -16.29 -17.90 25.11
CA ARG A 495 -15.42 -17.74 26.27
C ARG A 495 -14.24 -16.84 25.95
N LYS A 496 -13.58 -17.11 24.84
CA LYS A 496 -12.43 -16.33 24.37
C LYS A 496 -12.84 -14.90 24.02
N PHE A 497 -13.97 -14.73 23.36
CA PHE A 497 -14.55 -13.41 23.03
C PHE A 497 -14.82 -12.58 24.30
N ASN A 498 -15.46 -13.16 25.32
CA ASN A 498 -15.75 -12.48 26.57
C ASN A 498 -14.46 -12.15 27.35
N GLU A 499 -13.45 -13.03 27.36
CA GLU A 499 -12.15 -12.75 27.96
C GLU A 499 -11.47 -11.55 27.27
N SER A 500 -11.48 -11.49 25.94
CA SER A 500 -10.94 -10.37 25.15
C SER A 500 -11.67 -9.05 25.44
N ILE A 501 -13.00 -9.09 25.55
CA ILE A 501 -13.81 -7.92 25.91
C ILE A 501 -13.49 -7.42 27.32
N HIS A 502 -13.42 -8.29 28.31
CA HIS A 502 -13.08 -7.92 29.68
C HIS A 502 -11.67 -7.30 29.76
N ASN A 503 -10.71 -7.86 29.06
CA ASN A 503 -9.35 -7.32 28.99
C ASN A 503 -9.31 -5.91 28.39
N LEU A 504 -10.13 -5.63 27.38
CA LEU A 504 -10.25 -4.29 26.80
C LEU A 504 -10.85 -3.29 27.78
N ILE A 505 -11.91 -3.67 28.50
CA ILE A 505 -12.54 -2.82 29.53
C ILE A 505 -11.56 -2.48 30.64
N GLU A 506 -10.86 -3.48 31.19
CA GLU A 506 -9.85 -3.32 32.23
C GLU A 506 -8.70 -2.40 31.81
N LYS A 507 -8.21 -2.59 30.58
CA LYS A 507 -7.15 -1.76 30.01
C LYS A 507 -7.59 -0.29 29.89
N GLU A 508 -8.82 -0.05 29.43
CA GLU A 508 -9.34 1.30 29.27
C GLU A 508 -9.65 1.97 30.61
N ARG A 509 -10.16 1.23 31.60
CA ARG A 509 -10.32 1.71 32.98
C ARG A 509 -8.99 2.15 33.58
N THR A 510 -7.94 1.34 33.39
CA THR A 510 -6.59 1.66 33.88
C THR A 510 -6.05 2.92 33.22
N LYS A 511 -6.28 3.09 31.92
CA LYS A 511 -5.88 4.28 31.15
C LYS A 511 -6.61 5.53 31.62
N GLN A 512 -7.92 5.43 31.83
CA GLN A 512 -8.74 6.55 32.35
C GLN A 512 -8.34 6.96 33.77
N ALA A 513 -8.02 5.97 34.64
CA ALA A 513 -7.54 6.23 35.99
C ALA A 513 -6.21 6.99 35.98
N LYS A 514 -5.23 6.54 35.18
CA LYS A 514 -3.93 7.24 35.00
C LYS A 514 -4.11 8.66 34.47
N SER A 515 -4.97 8.86 33.47
CA SER A 515 -5.25 10.18 32.92
C SER A 515 -5.91 11.13 33.93
N LYS A 516 -6.77 10.61 34.82
CA LYS A 516 -7.34 11.39 35.93
C LYS A 516 -6.28 11.77 36.97
N GLU A 517 -5.41 10.84 37.34
CA GLU A 517 -4.31 11.11 38.28
C GLU A 517 -3.34 12.17 37.73
N GLU A 518 -2.95 12.06 36.45
CA GLU A 518 -2.10 13.05 35.78
C GLU A 518 -2.76 14.45 35.74
N LYS A 519 -4.08 14.53 35.46
CA LYS A 519 -4.81 15.79 35.49
C LYS A 519 -4.84 16.42 36.88
N ILE A 520 -5.07 15.58 37.90
CA ILE A 520 -5.07 16.05 39.31
C ILE A 520 -3.67 16.51 39.72
N GLN A 521 -2.61 15.81 39.30
CA GLN A 521 -1.22 16.25 39.59
C GLN A 521 -0.89 17.56 38.90
N ARG A 522 -1.26 17.71 37.60
CA ARG A 522 -1.06 18.99 36.88
C ARG A 522 -1.82 20.13 37.50
N GLN A 523 -3.04 19.89 37.97
CA GLN A 523 -3.84 20.92 38.63
C GLN A 523 -3.22 21.33 39.98
N LYS A 524 -2.74 20.40 40.77
CA LYS A 524 -2.00 20.70 42.02
C LYS A 524 -0.72 21.49 41.76
N GLN A 525 0.07 21.09 40.78
CA GLN A 525 1.27 21.84 40.37
C GLN A 525 0.94 23.26 39.91
N PHE A 526 -0.15 23.44 39.19
CA PHE A 526 -0.61 24.75 38.73
C PHE A 526 -1.08 25.62 39.91
N GLU A 527 -1.75 25.03 40.90
CA GLU A 527 -2.19 25.74 42.13
C GLU A 527 -0.98 26.11 43.00
N GLU A 528 0.02 25.24 43.16
CA GLU A 528 1.28 25.50 43.87
C GLU A 528 2.06 26.67 43.23
N VAL A 529 2.23 26.66 41.89
CA VAL A 529 2.91 27.73 41.15
C VAL A 529 2.17 29.06 41.27
N ASN A 530 0.84 29.05 41.28
CA ASN A 530 0.06 30.25 41.48
C ASN A 530 0.14 30.77 42.94
N HIS A 531 0.19 29.87 43.90
CA HIS A 531 0.39 30.25 45.31
C HIS A 531 1.79 30.85 45.56
N GLU A 532 2.85 30.31 44.94
CA GLU A 532 4.19 30.88 45.00
C GLU A 532 4.26 32.28 44.35
N LYS A 533 3.59 32.47 43.21
CA LYS A 533 3.51 33.81 42.56
C LYS A 533 2.79 34.85 43.42
N LEU A 534 1.68 34.47 44.06
CA LEU A 534 0.93 35.36 44.97
C LEU A 534 1.67 35.66 46.29
N SER A 535 2.65 34.83 46.67
CA SER A 535 3.48 35.08 47.85
C SER A 535 4.73 35.94 47.57
N LEU A 536 5.04 36.18 46.29
CA LEU A 536 6.16 36.99 45.83
C LEU A 536 5.73 38.42 45.38
N GLU A 537 4.42 38.68 45.25
CA GLU A 537 3.81 40.01 45.16
C GLU A 537 3.44 40.54 46.56
#